data_32003d8018857a08c0f1efbb5eb59a90
#
_entry.id   32003d8018857a08c0f1efbb5eb59a90
#
_cell.length_a   1.000
_cell.length_b   1.000
_cell.length_c   1.000
_cell.angle_alpha   90.00
_cell.angle_beta   90.00
_cell.angle_gamma   90.00
#
_symmetry.space_group_name_H-M   'P 1'
#
loop_
_entity.id
_entity.type
_entity.pdbx_description
1 polymer ?
#
loop_
_entity_poly.entity_id
_entity_poly.type
_entity_poly.pdbx_seq_one_letter_code
_entity_poly.pdbx_strand_id
1 'polypeptide(L)'
;MIRDICKDELFLARKAAPALPEDLPIAQDLLETLIAHKDGCVGMAANMIGVAKRIIAFESEDGYLVMFNPVILKKSGPYETEEGCLSLTGTRKTKRWQTIKVQWQNEKFQPRIKTFSGWTADIIKHELDHCDGIII
;
A
#
# COMPACT_ATOMS: atom_id res chain seq x y z
N MET A 1 -6.44 15.43 -5.59
CA MET A 1 -7.78 15.15 -6.17
C MET A 1 -8.22 13.76 -5.77
N ILE A 2 -9.42 13.63 -5.22
CA ILE A 2 -9.99 12.34 -4.88
C ILE A 2 -10.34 11.60 -6.18
N ARG A 3 -9.91 10.35 -6.28
CA ARG A 3 -10.15 9.51 -7.47
C ARG A 3 -11.07 8.34 -7.14
N ASP A 4 -11.73 7.82 -8.18
CA ASP A 4 -12.57 6.62 -8.07
C ASP A 4 -11.71 5.40 -7.79
N ILE A 5 -12.26 4.47 -6.99
CA ILE A 5 -11.59 3.21 -6.68
C ILE A 5 -11.67 2.27 -7.89
N CYS A 6 -10.50 1.83 -8.35
CA CYS A 6 -10.39 0.85 -9.43
C CYS A 6 -10.87 -0.52 -8.95
N LYS A 7 -11.76 -1.16 -9.72
CA LYS A 7 -12.29 -2.50 -9.43
C LYS A 7 -12.01 -3.50 -10.56
N ASP A 8 -11.17 -3.13 -11.51
CA ASP A 8 -10.77 -3.97 -12.62
C ASP A 8 -9.68 -4.95 -12.17
N GLU A 9 -10.04 -6.22 -12.00
CA GLU A 9 -9.13 -7.25 -11.53
C GLU A 9 -7.94 -7.47 -12.48
N LEU A 10 -8.15 -7.31 -13.78
CA LEU A 10 -7.04 -7.43 -14.74
C LEU A 10 -6.00 -6.33 -14.54
N PHE A 11 -6.46 -5.12 -14.29
CA PHE A 11 -5.57 -4.00 -13.97
C PHE A 11 -4.86 -4.23 -12.63
N LEU A 12 -5.59 -4.64 -11.60
CA LEU A 12 -5.07 -4.86 -10.26
C LEU A 12 -4.06 -6.02 -10.20
N ALA A 13 -4.13 -6.96 -11.14
CA ALA A 13 -3.20 -8.08 -11.24
C ALA A 13 -1.86 -7.70 -11.93
N ARG A 14 -1.71 -6.46 -12.38
CA ARG A 14 -0.47 -5.99 -12.98
C ARG A 14 0.56 -5.62 -11.91
N LYS A 15 1.82 -5.94 -12.17
CA LYS A 15 2.90 -5.44 -11.34
C LYS A 15 3.07 -3.94 -11.57
N ALA A 16 3.18 -3.18 -10.50
CA ALA A 16 3.40 -1.75 -10.58
C ALA A 16 4.85 -1.45 -10.99
N ALA A 17 5.02 -0.43 -11.81
CA ALA A 17 6.34 0.08 -12.19
C ALA A 17 6.93 0.94 -11.07
N PRO A 18 8.26 1.11 -11.03
CA PRO A 18 8.86 2.04 -10.06
C PRO A 18 8.29 3.44 -10.18
N ALA A 19 8.11 4.10 -9.04
CA ALA A 19 7.67 5.49 -8.98
C ALA A 19 8.87 6.42 -9.27
N LEU A 20 8.57 7.54 -9.89
CA LEU A 20 9.53 8.59 -10.24
C LEU A 20 9.12 9.90 -9.58
N PRO A 21 10.04 10.89 -9.45
CA PRO A 21 9.69 12.19 -8.88
C PRO A 21 8.49 12.87 -9.55
N GLU A 22 8.29 12.66 -10.84
CA GLU A 22 7.14 13.17 -11.58
C GLU A 22 5.80 12.58 -11.13
N ASP A 23 5.84 11.49 -10.33
CA ASP A 23 4.63 10.83 -9.80
C ASP A 23 4.16 11.43 -8.47
N LEU A 24 4.79 12.50 -7.96
CA LEU A 24 4.36 13.17 -6.74
C LEU A 24 2.87 13.55 -6.74
N PRO A 25 2.28 14.08 -7.84
CA PRO A 25 0.85 14.36 -7.87
C PRO A 25 -0.02 13.13 -7.69
N ILE A 26 0.44 11.96 -8.14
CA ILE A 26 -0.27 10.69 -7.94
C ILE A 26 -0.31 10.34 -6.45
N ALA A 27 0.80 10.52 -5.75
CA ALA A 27 0.86 10.27 -4.31
C ALA A 27 -0.10 11.20 -3.55
N GLN A 28 -0.20 12.46 -3.96
CA GLN A 28 -1.13 13.42 -3.35
C GLN A 28 -2.58 12.97 -3.57
N ASP A 29 -2.93 12.56 -4.79
CA ASP A 29 -4.26 12.05 -5.09
C ASP A 29 -4.58 10.78 -4.30
N LEU A 30 -3.59 9.89 -4.16
CA LEU A 30 -3.74 8.66 -3.37
C LEU A 30 -4.04 8.99 -1.91
N LEU A 31 -3.29 9.90 -1.32
CA LEU A 31 -3.49 10.31 0.06
C LEU A 31 -4.86 10.92 0.27
N GLU A 32 -5.28 11.83 -0.61
CA GLU A 32 -6.60 12.47 -0.54
C GLU A 32 -7.73 11.46 -0.68
N THR A 33 -7.58 10.47 -1.56
CA THR A 33 -8.56 9.41 -1.74
C THR A 33 -8.64 8.52 -0.50
N LEU A 34 -7.48 8.17 0.09
CA LEU A 34 -7.43 7.39 1.31
C LEU A 34 -8.14 8.10 2.46
N ILE A 35 -7.87 9.39 2.65
CA ILE A 35 -8.51 10.19 3.71
C ILE A 35 -10.01 10.28 3.50
N ALA A 36 -10.47 10.39 2.24
CA ALA A 36 -11.90 10.40 1.94
C ALA A 36 -12.60 9.09 2.31
N HIS A 37 -11.85 7.97 2.39
CA HIS A 37 -12.38 6.65 2.76
C HIS A 37 -11.95 6.20 4.16
N LYS A 38 -11.52 7.12 5.02
CA LYS A 38 -10.91 6.80 6.33
C LYS A 38 -11.79 5.94 7.24
N ASP A 39 -13.11 6.01 7.09
CA ASP A 39 -14.04 5.27 7.96
C ASP A 39 -14.10 3.77 7.61
N GLY A 40 -13.55 3.36 6.48
CA GLY A 40 -13.56 1.97 6.06
C GLY A 40 -12.24 1.50 5.43
N CYS A 41 -11.21 2.34 5.43
CA CYS A 41 -9.95 2.02 4.77
C CYS A 41 -8.78 2.66 5.51
N VAL A 42 -7.74 1.87 5.79
CA VAL A 42 -6.55 2.31 6.52
C VAL A 42 -5.30 2.35 5.65
N GLY A 43 -5.36 1.84 4.43
CA GLY A 43 -4.24 1.83 3.50
C GLY A 43 -4.71 1.68 2.06
N MET A 44 -3.87 2.12 1.13
CA MET A 44 -4.21 2.12 -0.29
C MET A 44 -2.92 2.11 -1.12
N ALA A 45 -2.93 1.39 -2.24
CA ALA A 45 -1.86 1.42 -3.22
C ALA A 45 -2.32 2.17 -4.48
N ALA A 46 -1.38 2.72 -5.24
CA ALA A 46 -1.71 3.56 -6.39
C ALA A 46 -2.53 2.83 -7.46
N ASN A 47 -2.38 1.50 -7.59
CA ASN A 47 -3.20 0.75 -8.55
C ASN A 47 -4.69 0.79 -8.20
N MET A 48 -5.04 1.02 -6.93
CA MET A 48 -6.43 1.16 -6.50
C MET A 48 -7.08 2.46 -7.00
N ILE A 49 -6.30 3.41 -7.45
CA ILE A 49 -6.81 4.63 -8.11
C ILE A 49 -6.45 4.66 -9.60
N GLY A 50 -6.12 3.51 -10.17
CA GLY A 50 -5.92 3.38 -11.60
C GLY A 50 -4.51 3.71 -12.11
N VAL A 51 -3.51 3.72 -11.24
CA VAL A 51 -2.13 4.04 -11.62
C VAL A 51 -1.20 2.90 -11.19
N ALA A 52 -0.56 2.24 -12.16
CA ALA A 52 0.32 1.10 -11.89
C ALA A 52 1.73 1.56 -11.53
N LYS A 53 1.86 2.22 -10.38
CA LYS A 53 3.13 2.70 -9.83
C LYS A 53 3.31 2.24 -8.38
N ARG A 54 4.55 2.03 -7.97
CA ARG A 54 4.87 1.54 -6.63
C ARG A 54 4.81 2.68 -5.61
N ILE A 55 3.59 3.07 -5.27
CA ILE A 55 3.28 4.10 -4.27
C ILE A 55 2.21 3.54 -3.36
N ILE A 56 2.42 3.61 -2.05
CA ILE A 56 1.41 3.24 -1.06
C ILE A 56 1.21 4.38 -0.07
N ALA A 57 0.02 4.46 0.50
CA ALA A 57 -0.30 5.37 1.59
C ALA A 57 -1.07 4.59 2.65
N PHE A 58 -0.80 4.89 3.93
CA PHE A 58 -1.49 4.20 5.02
C PHE A 58 -1.52 5.06 6.27
N GLU A 59 -2.44 4.72 7.16
CA GLU A 59 -2.53 5.34 8.47
C GLU A 59 -1.55 4.65 9.42
N SER A 60 -0.69 5.47 10.05
CA SER A 60 0.25 5.01 11.08
C SER A 60 -0.10 5.65 12.43
N GLU A 61 0.62 5.28 13.49
CA GLU A 61 0.41 5.87 14.81
C GLU A 61 0.61 7.38 14.83
N ASP A 62 1.48 7.89 13.97
CA ASP A 62 1.83 9.31 13.89
C ASP A 62 1.07 10.06 12.79
N GLY A 63 0.03 9.45 12.20
CA GLY A 63 -0.72 10.02 11.10
C GLY A 63 -0.53 9.25 9.81
N TYR A 64 -0.82 9.88 8.67
CA TYR A 64 -0.67 9.22 7.37
C TYR A 64 0.77 9.25 6.88
N LEU A 65 1.21 8.15 6.27
CA LEU A 65 2.53 8.03 5.67
C LEU A 65 2.38 7.59 4.21
N VAL A 66 3.18 8.20 3.34
CA VAL A 66 3.27 7.83 1.92
C VAL A 66 4.65 7.25 1.67
N MET A 67 4.70 6.10 0.99
CA MET A 67 5.96 5.44 0.61
C MET A 67 6.07 5.31 -0.90
N PHE A 68 7.20 5.76 -1.45
CA PHE A 68 7.57 5.54 -2.84
C PHE A 68 8.54 4.36 -2.92
N ASN A 69 8.30 3.43 -3.83
CA ASN A 69 9.17 2.28 -4.06
C ASN A 69 9.49 1.47 -2.80
N PRO A 70 8.48 1.08 -2.00
CA PRO A 70 8.73 0.32 -0.79
C PRO A 70 9.24 -1.10 -1.10
N VAL A 71 10.20 -1.57 -0.28
CA VAL A 71 10.78 -2.92 -0.38
C VAL A 71 10.89 -3.50 1.01
N ILE A 72 10.50 -4.76 1.19
CA ILE A 72 10.69 -5.46 2.45
C ILE A 72 12.10 -6.06 2.47
N LEU A 73 12.91 -5.65 3.45
CA LEU A 73 14.27 -6.16 3.64
C LEU A 73 14.31 -7.38 4.53
N LYS A 74 13.46 -7.45 5.55
CA LYS A 74 13.33 -8.56 6.49
C LYS A 74 11.90 -8.72 6.94
N LYS A 75 11.51 -9.96 7.27
CA LYS A 75 10.20 -10.27 7.82
C LYS A 75 10.32 -11.44 8.78
N SER A 76 9.56 -11.42 9.87
CA SER A 76 9.57 -12.46 10.90
C SER A 76 8.20 -12.63 11.54
N GLY A 77 7.96 -13.81 12.15
CA GLY A 77 6.71 -14.13 12.81
C GLY A 77 5.56 -14.35 11.82
N PRO A 78 5.68 -15.31 10.88
CA PRO A 78 4.61 -15.54 9.90
C PRO A 78 3.33 -16.06 10.56
N TYR A 79 2.16 -15.62 10.04
CA TYR A 79 0.86 -16.09 10.45
C TYR A 79 -0.14 -15.95 9.32
N GLU A 80 -1.25 -16.69 9.39
CA GLU A 80 -2.31 -16.60 8.41
C GLU A 80 -3.45 -15.73 8.93
N THR A 81 -4.09 -14.97 8.02
CA THR A 81 -5.21 -14.11 8.33
C THR A 81 -6.11 -13.96 7.10
N GLU A 82 -7.26 -13.31 7.28
CA GLU A 82 -8.13 -12.94 6.18
C GLU A 82 -8.19 -11.43 6.07
N GLU A 83 -8.15 -10.92 4.84
CA GLU A 83 -8.17 -9.49 4.59
C GLU A 83 -9.09 -9.13 3.43
N GLY A 84 -9.66 -7.92 3.48
CA GLY A 84 -10.47 -7.35 2.43
C GLY A 84 -9.86 -6.07 1.88
N CYS A 85 -10.36 -5.63 0.73
CA CYS A 85 -9.89 -4.43 0.05
C CYS A 85 -11.07 -3.69 -0.57
N LEU A 86 -11.02 -2.36 -0.63
CA LEU A 86 -12.07 -1.54 -1.26
C LEU A 86 -12.27 -1.86 -2.73
N SER A 87 -11.22 -2.28 -3.42
CA SER A 87 -11.28 -2.60 -4.85
C SER A 87 -11.99 -3.92 -5.14
N LEU A 88 -12.11 -4.82 -4.14
CA LEU A 88 -12.59 -6.19 -4.32
C LEU A 88 -13.66 -6.53 -3.29
N THR A 89 -14.62 -7.38 -3.66
CA THR A 89 -15.63 -7.85 -2.73
C THR A 89 -15.14 -9.05 -1.92
N GLY A 90 -15.62 -9.16 -0.67
CA GLY A 90 -15.32 -10.27 0.22
C GLY A 90 -13.94 -10.18 0.83
N THR A 91 -13.52 -11.28 1.46
CA THR A 91 -12.20 -11.40 2.08
C THR A 91 -11.44 -12.56 1.47
N ARG A 92 -10.11 -12.54 1.61
CA ARG A 92 -9.21 -13.58 1.10
C ARG A 92 -8.21 -13.97 2.16
N LYS A 93 -7.86 -15.25 2.22
CA LYS A 93 -6.80 -15.74 3.10
C LYS A 93 -5.46 -15.27 2.57
N THR A 94 -4.60 -14.84 3.48
CA THR A 94 -3.28 -14.36 3.12
C THR A 94 -2.29 -14.60 4.26
N LYS A 95 -1.01 -14.63 3.93
CA LYS A 95 0.07 -14.77 4.89
C LYS A 95 0.63 -13.41 5.24
N ARG A 96 0.83 -13.18 6.53
CA ARG A 96 1.36 -11.93 7.07
C ARG A 96 2.50 -12.21 8.05
N TRP A 97 3.21 -11.18 8.45
CA TRP A 97 4.32 -11.27 9.39
C TRP A 97 4.13 -10.26 10.50
N GLN A 98 4.46 -10.67 11.72
CA GLN A 98 4.31 -9.80 12.90
C GLN A 98 5.25 -8.60 12.83
N THR A 99 6.42 -8.76 12.21
CA THR A 99 7.43 -7.70 12.08
C THR A 99 7.99 -7.69 10.67
N ILE A 100 8.11 -6.49 10.08
CA ILE A 100 8.74 -6.29 8.78
C ILE A 100 9.69 -5.10 8.85
N LYS A 101 10.83 -5.20 8.16
CA LYS A 101 11.76 -4.09 7.96
C LYS A 101 11.61 -3.60 6.53
N VAL A 102 11.28 -2.33 6.37
CA VAL A 102 10.95 -1.75 5.07
C VAL A 102 11.91 -0.63 4.73
N GLN A 103 12.38 -0.62 3.50
CA GLN A 103 13.11 0.49 2.91
C GLN A 103 12.19 1.16 1.88
N TRP A 104 12.11 2.49 1.90
CA TRP A 104 11.29 3.24 0.94
C TRP A 104 11.91 4.60 0.67
N GLN A 105 11.34 5.34 -0.26
CA GLN A 105 11.71 6.73 -0.53
C GLN A 105 10.58 7.65 -0.07
N ASN A 106 10.95 8.77 0.57
CA ASN A 106 9.97 9.79 0.97
C ASN A 106 9.61 10.70 -0.23
N GLU A 107 8.84 11.77 0.01
CA GLU A 107 8.41 12.68 -1.07
C GLU A 107 9.56 13.47 -1.71
N LYS A 108 10.74 13.46 -1.11
CA LYS A 108 11.97 14.03 -1.69
C LYS A 108 12.84 12.95 -2.34
N PHE A 109 12.32 11.73 -2.43
CA PHE A 109 13.01 10.54 -2.95
C PHE A 109 14.29 10.20 -2.19
N GLN A 110 14.34 10.57 -0.91
CA GLN A 110 15.41 10.19 0.01
C GLN A 110 15.11 8.82 0.61
N PRO A 111 16.12 7.92 0.71
CA PRO A 111 15.89 6.59 1.28
C PRO A 111 15.58 6.68 2.77
N ARG A 112 14.65 5.83 3.22
CA ARG A 112 14.27 5.64 4.61
C ARG A 112 14.17 4.16 4.91
N ILE A 113 14.54 3.77 6.13
CA ILE A 113 14.42 2.38 6.59
C ILE A 113 13.79 2.41 7.97
N LYS A 114 12.79 1.55 8.20
CA LYS A 114 12.16 1.41 9.51
C LYS A 114 11.58 0.01 9.66
N THR A 115 11.57 -0.48 10.90
CA THR A 115 10.90 -1.72 11.27
C THR A 115 9.51 -1.42 11.80
N PHE A 116 8.52 -2.11 11.26
CA PHE A 116 7.11 -1.99 11.64
C PHE A 116 6.63 -3.31 12.23
N SER A 117 5.68 -3.26 13.16
CA SER A 117 5.13 -4.44 13.83
C SER A 117 3.62 -4.37 13.90
N GLY A 118 2.99 -5.53 14.12
CA GLY A 118 1.56 -5.64 14.38
C GLY A 118 0.71 -5.15 13.23
N TRP A 119 -0.33 -4.38 13.56
CA TRP A 119 -1.32 -3.89 12.60
C TRP A 119 -0.70 -3.06 11.47
N THR A 120 0.26 -2.20 11.79
CA THR A 120 0.93 -1.37 10.78
C THR A 120 1.71 -2.24 9.78
N ALA A 121 2.38 -3.29 10.25
CA ALA A 121 3.08 -4.24 9.38
C ALA A 121 2.11 -4.95 8.43
N ASP A 122 0.93 -5.33 8.90
CA ASP A 122 -0.10 -5.95 8.07
C ASP A 122 -0.58 -5.01 6.96
N ILE A 123 -0.86 -3.75 7.31
CA ILE A 123 -1.31 -2.75 6.35
C ILE A 123 -0.26 -2.57 5.25
N ILE A 124 0.99 -2.39 5.61
CA ILE A 124 2.08 -2.18 4.65
C ILE A 124 2.22 -3.39 3.72
N LYS A 125 2.22 -4.60 4.25
CA LYS A 125 2.37 -5.82 3.45
C LYS A 125 1.19 -6.00 2.50
N HIS A 126 -0.02 -5.71 2.96
CA HIS A 126 -1.22 -5.75 2.13
C HIS A 126 -1.07 -4.82 0.91
N GLU A 127 -0.65 -3.58 1.14
CA GLU A 127 -0.48 -2.62 0.04
C GLU A 127 0.69 -2.97 -0.87
N LEU A 128 1.77 -3.55 -0.32
CA LEU A 128 2.87 -4.07 -1.13
C LEU A 128 2.43 -5.22 -2.04
N ASP A 129 1.57 -6.10 -1.55
CA ASP A 129 1.01 -7.16 -2.36
C ASP A 129 0.24 -6.58 -3.55
N HIS A 130 -0.52 -5.51 -3.35
CA HIS A 130 -1.18 -4.82 -4.46
C HIS A 130 -0.17 -4.29 -5.49
N CYS A 131 0.94 -3.73 -5.05
CA CYS A 131 2.01 -3.28 -5.95
C CYS A 131 2.58 -4.44 -6.78
N ASP A 132 2.61 -5.63 -6.22
CA ASP A 132 3.11 -6.83 -6.91
C ASP A 132 2.03 -7.53 -7.75
N GLY A 133 0.84 -6.94 -7.84
CA GLY A 133 -0.27 -7.50 -8.60
C GLY A 133 -0.96 -8.68 -7.92
N ILE A 134 -0.75 -8.86 -6.62
CA ILE A 134 -1.39 -9.93 -5.85
C ILE A 134 -2.79 -9.48 -5.43
N ILE A 135 -3.78 -10.28 -5.78
CA ILE A 135 -5.19 -10.01 -5.45
C ILE A 135 -5.52 -10.59 -4.08
N ILE A 136 -5.83 -9.70 -3.16
CA ILE A 136 -6.18 -10.06 -1.78
C ILE A 136 -7.38 -9.24 -1.31
#